data_040dc6d67c2f6229d1661af98968929c
#
_entry.id   040dc6d67c2f6229d1661af98968929c
#
_cell.length_a   1.000
_cell.length_b   1.000
_cell.length_c   1.000
_cell.angle_alpha   90.00
_cell.angle_beta   90.00
_cell.angle_gamma   90.00
#
_symmetry.space_group_name_H-M   'P 1'
#
loop_
_entity.id
_entity.type
_entity.pdbx_description
1 polymer ?
#
loop_
_entity_poly.entity_id
_entity_poly.type
_entity_poly.pdbx_seq_one_letter_code
_entity_poly.pdbx_strand_id
1 'polypeptide(L)'
;MSFIGLHNYKSASKHDNNFAYAITNKRLILAQQQALGEVVQSINLDNINDVTKSSGILSGTITFDTIKEVFNVNVSSSAATAITNKIHEILYSQNTSAENLSPSSAYSPADEILKYKNLLDIGAITEEEYNQKKQELLQQ
;
A
#
# COMPACT_ATOMS: atom_id res chain seq x y z
N MET A 1 -3.17 6.95 12.52
CA MET A 1 -4.49 7.36 11.95
C MET A 1 -5.57 6.39 12.41
N SER A 2 -6.78 6.88 12.70
CA SER A 2 -7.93 6.03 13.07
C SER A 2 -9.19 6.49 12.33
N PHE A 3 -10.10 5.56 12.07
CA PHE A 3 -11.40 5.82 11.44
C PHE A 3 -12.40 4.70 11.79
N ILE A 4 -13.68 4.92 11.48
CA ILE A 4 -14.75 3.93 11.65
C ILE A 4 -15.40 3.68 10.29
N GLY A 5 -15.69 2.43 9.98
CA GLY A 5 -16.34 2.04 8.73
C GLY A 5 -17.09 0.72 8.83
N LEU A 6 -17.97 0.46 7.87
CA LEU A 6 -18.72 -0.79 7.77
C LEU A 6 -17.80 -1.89 7.22
N HIS A 7 -17.56 -2.91 8.03
CA HIS A 7 -16.69 -4.05 7.70
C HIS A 7 -17.41 -5.03 6.80
N ASN A 8 -16.68 -5.61 5.84
CA ASN A 8 -17.18 -6.58 4.86
C ASN A 8 -18.47 -6.11 4.17
N TYR A 9 -18.48 -4.85 3.77
CA TYR A 9 -19.64 -4.22 3.16
C TYR A 9 -19.93 -4.83 1.78
N LYS A 10 -21.14 -5.37 1.62
CA LYS A 10 -21.69 -5.82 0.34
C LYS A 10 -22.91 -4.99 -0.08
N SER A 11 -23.70 -4.56 0.90
CA SER A 11 -24.86 -3.67 0.72
C SER A 11 -25.25 -3.07 2.07
N ALA A 12 -26.17 -2.11 2.09
CA ALA A 12 -26.69 -1.48 3.30
C ALA A 12 -27.27 -2.46 4.33
N SER A 13 -27.68 -3.66 3.89
CA SER A 13 -28.23 -4.71 4.76
C SER A 13 -27.31 -5.93 4.92
N LYS A 14 -26.14 -5.93 4.29
CA LYS A 14 -25.15 -7.03 4.30
C LYS A 14 -23.77 -6.51 4.58
N HIS A 15 -23.43 -6.46 5.85
CA HIS A 15 -22.11 -6.05 6.37
C HIS A 15 -21.93 -6.58 7.80
N ASP A 16 -20.71 -6.58 8.29
CA ASP A 16 -20.37 -7.05 9.65
C ASP A 16 -20.42 -5.92 10.71
N ASN A 17 -21.26 -4.91 10.50
CA ASN A 17 -21.39 -3.72 11.34
C ASN A 17 -20.16 -2.79 11.29
N ASN A 18 -20.16 -1.80 12.18
CA ASN A 18 -19.09 -0.83 12.29
C ASN A 18 -17.90 -1.41 13.04
N PHE A 19 -16.73 -1.26 12.47
CA PHE A 19 -15.45 -1.49 13.11
C PHE A 19 -14.69 -0.18 13.26
N ALA A 20 -13.98 -0.04 14.36
CA ALA A 20 -12.94 0.96 14.50
C ALA A 20 -11.62 0.43 13.93
N TYR A 21 -10.96 1.24 13.14
CA TYR A 21 -9.66 0.92 12.55
C TYR A 21 -8.62 1.90 13.07
N ALA A 22 -7.46 1.39 13.44
CA ALA A 22 -6.30 2.20 13.75
C ALA A 22 -5.10 1.72 12.96
N ILE A 23 -4.44 2.63 12.24
CA ILE A 23 -3.24 2.34 11.47
C ILE A 23 -2.07 3.03 12.15
N THR A 24 -1.10 2.23 12.51
CA THR A 24 0.19 2.65 13.04
C THR A 24 1.26 2.49 11.96
N ASN A 25 2.50 2.77 12.28
CA ASN A 25 3.64 2.50 11.40
C ASN A 25 4.00 1.01 11.26
N LYS A 26 3.33 0.10 11.97
CA LYS A 26 3.63 -1.34 11.94
C LYS A 26 2.40 -2.22 11.77
N ARG A 27 1.23 -1.75 12.15
CA ARG A 27 0.03 -2.59 12.26
C ARG A 27 -1.23 -1.85 11.84
N LEU A 28 -2.13 -2.59 11.23
CA LEU A 28 -3.55 -2.27 11.11
C LEU A 28 -4.29 -3.00 12.24
N ILE A 29 -4.97 -2.26 13.09
CA ILE A 29 -5.76 -2.77 14.21
C ILE A 29 -7.23 -2.55 13.88
N LEU A 30 -8.03 -3.61 14.01
CA LEU A 30 -9.47 -3.61 13.86
C LEU A 30 -10.10 -3.94 15.20
N ALA A 31 -11.09 -3.17 15.60
CA ALA A 31 -11.82 -3.40 16.87
C ALA A 31 -13.32 -3.21 16.67
N GLN A 32 -14.10 -4.10 17.26
CA GLN A 32 -15.55 -4.02 17.32
C GLN A 32 -16.05 -4.30 18.74
N GLN A 33 -16.88 -3.39 19.27
CA GLN A 33 -17.62 -3.63 20.49
C GLN A 33 -18.85 -4.46 20.16
N GLN A 34 -19.01 -5.56 20.85
CA GLN A 34 -20.20 -6.42 20.79
C GLN A 34 -20.98 -6.37 22.12
N ALA A 35 -22.23 -6.83 22.11
CA ALA A 35 -23.07 -6.81 23.31
C ALA A 35 -22.50 -7.62 24.48
N LEU A 36 -21.71 -8.64 24.20
CA LEU A 36 -21.10 -9.54 25.19
C LEU A 36 -19.57 -9.65 25.01
N GLY A 37 -18.90 -8.54 24.74
CA GLY A 37 -17.44 -8.51 24.62
C GLY A 37 -16.93 -7.61 23.52
N GLU A 38 -15.69 -7.81 23.15
CA GLU A 38 -15.04 -7.07 22.06
C GLU A 38 -14.30 -8.04 21.13
N VAL A 39 -14.20 -7.67 19.87
CA VAL A 39 -13.32 -8.33 18.88
C VAL A 39 -12.21 -7.35 18.55
N VAL A 40 -10.97 -7.78 18.77
CA VAL A 40 -9.78 -7.01 18.37
C VAL A 40 -8.90 -7.89 17.51
N GLN A 41 -8.59 -7.42 16.32
CA GLN A 41 -7.69 -8.07 15.37
C GLN A 41 -6.54 -7.11 15.04
N SER A 42 -5.34 -7.65 14.93
CA SER A 42 -4.15 -6.90 14.57
C SER A 42 -3.46 -7.57 13.39
N ILE A 43 -3.26 -6.82 12.32
CA ILE A 43 -2.60 -7.25 11.09
C ILE A 43 -1.29 -6.47 10.97
N ASN A 44 -0.17 -7.17 10.79
CA ASN A 44 1.10 -6.52 10.50
C ASN A 44 1.03 -5.90 9.09
N LEU A 45 1.56 -4.70 8.90
CA LEU A 45 1.53 -4.04 7.58
C LEU A 45 2.30 -4.82 6.52
N ASP A 46 3.34 -5.56 6.91
CA ASP A 46 4.09 -6.45 6.01
C ASP A 46 3.23 -7.62 5.48
N ASN A 47 2.09 -7.90 6.10
CA ASN A 47 1.13 -8.92 5.67
C ASN A 47 0.01 -8.36 4.78
N ILE A 48 0.05 -7.08 4.45
CA ILE A 48 -0.87 -6.45 3.50
C ILE A 48 -0.23 -6.51 2.11
N ASN A 49 -0.84 -7.27 1.22
CA ASN A 49 -0.37 -7.42 -0.16
C ASN A 49 -0.75 -6.21 -1.01
N ASP A 50 -1.97 -5.72 -0.85
CA ASP A 50 -2.50 -4.61 -1.63
C ASP A 50 -3.63 -3.87 -0.90
N VAL A 51 -3.80 -2.60 -1.22
CA VAL A 51 -4.90 -1.76 -0.74
C VAL A 51 -5.51 -1.01 -1.92
N THR A 52 -6.72 -1.39 -2.30
CA THR A 52 -7.44 -0.78 -3.40
C THR A 52 -8.61 0.07 -2.92
N LYS A 53 -8.98 1.04 -3.73
CA LYS A 53 -10.13 1.93 -3.46
C LYS A 53 -11.11 1.89 -4.62
N SER A 54 -12.38 1.73 -4.30
CA SER A 54 -13.50 2.00 -5.22
C SER A 54 -14.35 3.13 -4.64
N SER A 55 -14.63 4.15 -5.42
CA SER A 55 -15.41 5.30 -4.96
C SER A 55 -16.68 5.46 -5.80
N GLY A 56 -17.81 5.56 -5.11
CA GLY A 56 -19.08 6.04 -5.64
C GLY A 56 -19.33 7.52 -5.29
N ILE A 57 -20.51 8.01 -5.59
CA ILE A 57 -20.88 9.43 -5.35
C ILE A 57 -20.93 9.74 -3.84
N LEU A 58 -21.53 8.87 -3.04
CA LEU A 58 -21.77 9.09 -1.61
C LEU A 58 -20.83 8.28 -0.71
N SER A 59 -20.43 7.10 -1.14
CA SER A 59 -19.60 6.20 -0.36
C SER A 59 -18.43 5.66 -1.16
N GLY A 60 -17.36 5.29 -0.45
CA GLY A 60 -16.20 4.62 -0.99
C GLY A 60 -15.93 3.33 -0.24
N THR A 61 -15.39 2.36 -0.94
CA THR A 61 -14.97 1.08 -0.38
C THR A 61 -13.47 0.95 -0.49
N ILE A 62 -12.81 0.68 0.62
CA ILE A 62 -11.38 0.36 0.69
C ILE A 62 -11.28 -1.15 0.88
N THR A 63 -10.57 -1.82 0.00
CA THR A 63 -10.33 -3.26 0.08
C THR A 63 -8.89 -3.52 0.50
N PHE A 64 -8.72 -4.31 1.52
CA PHE A 64 -7.43 -4.79 2.02
C PHE A 64 -7.25 -6.24 1.59
N ASP A 65 -6.25 -6.49 0.79
CA ASP A 65 -5.77 -7.83 0.48
C ASP A 65 -4.62 -8.17 1.43
N THR A 66 -4.79 -9.20 2.23
CA THR A 66 -3.78 -9.64 3.19
C THR A 66 -3.43 -11.11 2.97
N ILE A 67 -2.32 -11.55 3.55
CA ILE A 67 -1.88 -12.96 3.46
C ILE A 67 -2.95 -13.94 3.97
N LYS A 68 -3.80 -13.53 4.93
CA LYS A 68 -4.81 -14.41 5.55
C LYS A 68 -6.18 -14.30 4.91
N GLU A 69 -6.59 -13.10 4.56
CA GLU A 69 -7.97 -12.81 4.12
C GLU A 69 -8.04 -11.53 3.29
N VAL A 70 -9.10 -11.41 2.52
CA VAL A 70 -9.48 -10.17 1.86
C VAL A 70 -10.73 -9.63 2.52
N PHE A 71 -10.68 -8.40 3.00
CA PHE A 71 -11.84 -7.71 3.56
C PHE A 71 -11.96 -6.30 3.02
N ASN A 72 -13.13 -5.73 3.14
CA ASN A 72 -13.37 -4.36 2.71
C ASN A 72 -14.02 -3.51 3.80
N VAL A 73 -13.88 -2.21 3.66
CA VAL A 73 -14.42 -1.20 4.57
C VAL A 73 -15.13 -0.14 3.76
N ASN A 74 -16.41 0.09 4.05
CA ASN A 74 -17.17 1.16 3.44
C ASN A 74 -17.21 2.38 4.37
N VAL A 75 -16.89 3.53 3.79
CA VAL A 75 -16.85 4.84 4.44
C VAL A 75 -17.41 5.89 3.47
N SER A 76 -17.44 7.16 3.85
CA SER A 76 -17.77 8.21 2.88
C SER A 76 -16.74 8.31 1.77
N SER A 77 -17.12 8.77 0.59
CA SER A 77 -16.22 8.84 -0.58
C SER A 77 -14.98 9.71 -0.32
N SER A 78 -15.13 10.83 0.36
CA SER A 78 -14.01 11.70 0.74
C SER A 78 -13.08 11.03 1.76
N ALA A 79 -13.65 10.35 2.76
CA ALA A 79 -12.87 9.60 3.75
C ALA A 79 -12.09 8.46 3.10
N ALA A 80 -12.69 7.71 2.16
CA ALA A 80 -12.02 6.63 1.45
C ALA A 80 -10.74 7.13 0.76
N THR A 81 -10.81 8.28 0.10
CA THR A 81 -9.64 8.88 -0.58
C THR A 81 -8.55 9.29 0.42
N ALA A 82 -8.92 10.01 1.49
CA ALA A 82 -7.96 10.46 2.50
C ALA A 82 -7.28 9.27 3.22
N ILE A 83 -8.06 8.25 3.57
CA ILE A 83 -7.59 7.05 4.24
C ILE A 83 -6.62 6.28 3.33
N THR A 84 -7.01 6.02 2.07
CA THR A 84 -6.17 5.28 1.13
C THR A 84 -4.84 5.98 0.87
N ASN A 85 -4.86 7.30 0.66
CA ASN A 85 -3.64 8.09 0.48
C ASN A 85 -2.71 7.98 1.70
N LYS A 86 -3.28 8.05 2.91
CA LYS A 86 -2.49 7.92 4.14
C LYS A 86 -1.93 6.52 4.35
N ILE A 87 -2.67 5.49 3.97
CA ILE A 87 -2.18 4.10 4.00
C ILE A 87 -1.00 3.95 3.05
N HIS A 88 -1.13 4.41 1.82
CA HIS A 88 -0.04 4.36 0.84
C HIS A 88 1.20 5.12 1.34
N GLU A 89 1.03 6.31 1.91
CA GLU A 89 2.13 7.05 2.51
C GLU A 89 2.86 6.22 3.59
N ILE A 90 2.12 5.55 4.48
CA ILE A 90 2.71 4.71 5.53
C ILE A 90 3.42 3.49 4.93
N LEU A 91 2.81 2.81 3.97
CA LEU A 91 3.41 1.64 3.31
C LEU A 91 4.66 2.01 2.51
N TYR A 92 4.62 3.12 1.77
CA TYR A 92 5.79 3.59 1.00
C TYR A 92 6.91 4.10 1.90
N SER A 93 6.60 4.77 3.03
CA SER A 93 7.65 5.22 3.95
C SER A 93 8.38 4.06 4.63
N GLN A 94 7.74 2.92 4.78
CA GLN A 94 8.40 1.71 5.31
C GLN A 94 9.33 1.07 4.27
N ASN A 95 8.93 1.01 3.02
CA ASN A 95 9.78 0.49 1.94
C ASN A 95 11.04 1.35 1.76
N THR A 96 10.90 2.67 1.87
CA THR A 96 12.06 3.60 1.81
C THR A 96 12.98 3.45 3.03
N SER A 97 12.45 3.08 4.19
CA SER A 97 13.27 2.87 5.41
C SER A 97 13.97 1.50 5.41
N ALA A 98 13.44 0.52 4.71
CA ALA A 98 14.09 -0.79 4.54
C ALA A 98 15.25 -0.72 3.53
N GLU A 99 15.19 0.19 2.54
CA GLU A 99 16.29 0.43 1.61
C GLU A 99 17.41 1.31 2.20
N ASN A 100 17.17 2.04 3.31
CA ASN A 100 18.14 2.96 3.91
C ASN A 100 18.93 2.40 5.11
N LEU A 101 18.85 1.10 5.42
CA LEU A 101 19.64 0.45 6.49
C LEU A 101 20.67 -0.54 5.95
N SER A 102 21.33 -0.21 4.85
CA SER A 102 22.61 -0.78 4.50
C SER A 102 23.55 0.34 4.04
N PRO A 103 24.44 0.84 4.88
CA PRO A 103 25.59 1.57 4.39
C PRO A 103 26.62 0.53 3.91
N SER A 104 26.54 0.16 2.68
CA SER A 104 27.48 -0.53 1.82
C SER A 104 26.80 -1.60 0.97
N SER A 105 26.03 -1.15 0.01
CA SER A 105 25.96 -1.88 -1.24
C SER A 105 26.29 -0.85 -2.31
N ALA A 106 27.53 -0.90 -2.78
CA ALA A 106 27.91 -0.24 -4.00
C ALA A 106 26.81 -0.54 -5.04
N TYR A 107 26.22 0.50 -5.60
CA TYR A 107 25.29 0.38 -6.72
C TYR A 107 25.94 -0.55 -7.73
N SER A 108 25.35 -1.73 -7.92
CA SER A 108 25.88 -2.63 -8.92
C SER A 108 25.64 -1.98 -10.27
N PRO A 109 26.63 -1.81 -11.12
CA PRO A 109 26.43 -1.30 -12.48
C PRO A 109 25.35 -2.07 -13.24
N ALA A 110 25.13 -3.33 -12.88
CA ALA A 110 24.07 -4.18 -13.44
C ALA A 110 22.65 -3.69 -13.11
N ASP A 111 22.41 -3.21 -11.88
CA ASP A 111 21.09 -2.71 -11.45
C ASP A 111 20.75 -1.39 -12.14
N GLU A 112 21.75 -0.53 -12.34
CA GLU A 112 21.56 0.71 -13.10
C GLU A 112 21.31 0.44 -14.58
N ILE A 113 22.02 -0.49 -15.19
CA ILE A 113 21.78 -0.91 -16.58
C ILE A 113 20.34 -1.44 -16.76
N LEU A 114 19.83 -2.20 -15.78
CA LEU A 114 18.45 -2.69 -15.81
C LEU A 114 17.42 -1.54 -15.73
N LYS A 115 17.67 -0.53 -14.91
CA LYS A 115 16.85 0.70 -14.85
C LYS A 115 16.80 1.42 -16.20
N TYR A 116 17.95 1.64 -16.81
CA TYR A 116 18.01 2.30 -18.13
C TYR A 116 17.36 1.47 -19.23
N LYS A 117 17.45 0.14 -19.15
CA LYS A 117 16.74 -0.74 -20.09
C LYS A 117 15.22 -0.59 -19.99
N ASN A 118 14.68 -0.52 -18.77
CA ASN A 118 13.25 -0.30 -18.57
C ASN A 118 12.80 1.06 -19.12
N LEU A 119 13.63 2.11 -18.98
CA LEU A 119 13.35 3.43 -19.56
C LEU A 119 13.37 3.42 -21.09
N LEU A 120 14.23 2.62 -21.70
CA LEU A 120 14.25 2.40 -23.14
C LEU A 120 12.99 1.65 -23.60
N ASP A 121 12.59 0.58 -22.90
CA ASP A 121 11.44 -0.26 -23.26
C ASP A 121 10.10 0.52 -23.21
N ILE A 122 10.00 1.52 -22.32
CA ILE A 122 8.82 2.43 -22.24
C ILE A 122 8.97 3.67 -23.14
N GLY A 123 10.07 3.81 -23.90
CA GLY A 123 10.31 4.93 -24.79
C GLY A 123 10.66 6.26 -24.11
N ALA A 124 11.07 6.24 -22.83
CA ALA A 124 11.46 7.42 -22.08
C ALA A 124 12.87 7.92 -22.42
N ILE A 125 13.71 7.04 -22.95
CA ILE A 125 15.06 7.36 -23.46
C ILE A 125 15.27 6.70 -24.82
N THR A 126 16.22 7.22 -25.60
CA THR A 126 16.61 6.65 -26.90
C THR A 126 17.62 5.51 -26.73
N GLU A 127 17.80 4.70 -27.77
CA GLU A 127 18.78 3.61 -27.78
C GLU A 127 20.21 4.14 -27.67
N GLU A 128 20.50 5.32 -28.24
CA GLU A 128 21.80 5.99 -28.14
C GLU A 128 22.11 6.39 -26.70
N GLU A 129 21.13 6.99 -26.00
CA GLU A 129 21.27 7.38 -24.58
C GLU A 129 21.46 6.16 -23.68
N TYR A 130 20.74 5.08 -23.94
CA TYR A 130 20.92 3.82 -23.21
C TYR A 130 22.33 3.25 -23.40
N ASN A 131 22.81 3.17 -24.65
CA ASN A 131 24.14 2.64 -24.95
C ASN A 131 25.26 3.49 -24.36
N GLN A 132 25.12 4.81 -24.37
CA GLN A 132 26.08 5.72 -23.75
C GLN A 132 26.17 5.50 -22.23
N LYS A 133 25.01 5.43 -21.54
CA LYS A 133 24.96 5.17 -20.09
C LYS A 133 25.49 3.78 -19.72
N LYS A 134 25.19 2.78 -20.51
CA LYS A 134 25.72 1.44 -20.33
C LYS A 134 27.24 1.39 -20.41
N GLN A 135 27.84 2.11 -21.36
CA GLN A 135 29.31 2.20 -21.48
C GLN A 135 29.93 2.94 -20.29
N GLU A 136 29.35 4.04 -19.84
CA GLU A 136 29.84 4.79 -18.66
C GLU A 136 29.84 3.90 -17.40
N LEU A 137 28.79 3.10 -17.19
CA LEU A 137 28.66 2.22 -16.03
C LEU A 137 29.58 1.01 -16.06
N LEU A 138 29.95 0.53 -17.26
CA LEU A 138 30.86 -0.63 -17.40
C LEU A 138 32.34 -0.24 -17.37
N GLN A 139 32.67 1.06 -17.39
CA GLN A 139 34.05 1.56 -17.34
C GLN A 139 34.46 2.04 -15.93
N GLN A 140 33.56 1.98 -14.96
CA GLN A 140 33.84 2.24 -13.55
C GLN A 140 34.28 0.95 -12.85
#